data_eff120b5c391328454f93e1235617b53
#
_entry.id   eff120b5c391328454f93e1235617b53
#
_cell.length_a   1.000
_cell.length_b   1.000
_cell.length_c   1.000
_cell.angle_alpha   90.00
_cell.angle_beta   90.00
_cell.angle_gamma   90.00
#
_symmetry.space_group_name_H-M   'P 1'
#
loop_
_entity.id
_entity.type
_entity.pdbx_description
1 polymer ?
#
loop_
_entity_poly.entity_id
_entity_poly.type
_entity_poly.pdbx_seq_one_letter_code
_entity_poly.pdbx_strand_id
1 'polypeptide(L)'
;KMKQGIDVSKYQGAVNWSAVKNAGYSFAFIKAGSAKSGLDPYYAVNMAGATAAGMKVGVYVYSYATTVEGAMTEAQFAIAAMEPYSVSYPVVYDLEDSIHKNMSPDQLAALTVAFCSTVQQAGYYPMVYSSKNWMVGKIAATPYDKWIAQYNTVCEYPNPAFWQYSNSGVVAGINGSVDVNYQFKDYSNLIVANGFVDRAGGRYYYKNYRMQYGFIEDGGKRYFMNTDGTLYKKGWLGDGINMMYMDTKDGHMLTDLVEIGGKKYYFASNGLMQRGMIPLNGKIYLFGADGAMQYGFYSDQTAGTRYFKTDGSMAANELLTVGTNTNYFNTNGVMATGLTNIGGVTYLFGADGAMQYGWYTDASGMRYFQTNGAMAVNTTLAVGGVTYVFDANGLATAVPVINPATWVTDPATGVTIDTATGAVVPAETVAAAAAAAIAQK
;
A
#
# COMPACT_ATOMS: atom_id res chain seq x y z
N LYS A 1 6.44 -45.15 14.19
CA LYS A 1 6.40 -46.13 13.06
C LYS A 1 6.74 -45.36 11.79
N MET A 2 7.70 -45.88 11.04
CA MET A 2 8.13 -45.32 9.77
C MET A 2 6.95 -45.30 8.78
N LYS A 3 6.73 -44.21 8.09
CA LYS A 3 5.65 -44.13 7.09
C LYS A 3 6.03 -44.93 5.85
N GLN A 4 5.06 -45.64 5.30
CA GLN A 4 5.22 -46.41 4.06
C GLN A 4 4.34 -45.78 2.96
N GLY A 5 4.83 -45.87 1.72
CA GLY A 5 4.14 -45.42 0.54
C GLY A 5 4.45 -46.26 -0.67
N ILE A 6 3.78 -45.99 -1.77
CA ILE A 6 3.98 -46.65 -3.06
C ILE A 6 4.28 -45.59 -4.12
N ASP A 7 4.88 -46.02 -5.23
CA ASP A 7 4.87 -45.20 -6.46
C ASP A 7 4.25 -45.97 -7.61
N VAL A 8 3.49 -45.28 -8.44
CA VAL A 8 2.64 -45.89 -9.46
C VAL A 8 2.67 -45.12 -10.78
N SER A 9 2.42 -45.86 -11.83
CA SER A 9 2.23 -45.37 -13.20
C SER A 9 1.17 -46.22 -13.90
N LYS A 10 1.07 -46.11 -15.20
CA LYS A 10 0.20 -46.94 -16.05
C LYS A 10 0.43 -48.46 -15.84
N TYR A 11 1.61 -48.82 -15.40
CA TYR A 11 1.96 -50.26 -15.23
C TYR A 11 1.20 -50.96 -14.10
N GLN A 12 0.68 -50.24 -13.13
CA GLN A 12 -0.16 -50.79 -12.05
C GLN A 12 -1.65 -50.88 -12.46
N GLY A 13 -2.02 -50.29 -13.59
CA GLY A 13 -3.42 -50.23 -14.04
C GLY A 13 -4.33 -49.56 -13.03
N ALA A 14 -5.55 -50.03 -12.91
CA ALA A 14 -6.52 -49.50 -11.96
C ALA A 14 -6.15 -49.87 -10.52
N VAL A 15 -6.07 -48.87 -9.65
CA VAL A 15 -5.72 -49.00 -8.24
C VAL A 15 -6.95 -48.76 -7.36
N ASN A 16 -7.19 -49.65 -6.41
CA ASN A 16 -8.13 -49.44 -5.33
C ASN A 16 -7.45 -48.69 -4.18
N TRP A 17 -7.49 -47.40 -4.22
CA TRP A 17 -6.78 -46.52 -3.28
C TRP A 17 -7.24 -46.67 -1.81
N SER A 18 -8.53 -46.97 -1.58
CA SER A 18 -9.03 -47.26 -0.25
C SER A 18 -8.39 -48.53 0.35
N ALA A 19 -8.23 -49.58 -0.46
CA ALA A 19 -7.56 -50.77 -0.03
C ALA A 19 -6.06 -50.54 0.26
N VAL A 20 -5.39 -49.75 -0.58
CA VAL A 20 -3.99 -49.34 -0.36
C VAL A 20 -3.84 -48.58 0.98
N LYS A 21 -4.72 -47.64 1.23
CA LYS A 21 -4.74 -46.87 2.49
C LYS A 21 -4.97 -47.76 3.70
N ASN A 22 -5.95 -48.66 3.62
CA ASN A 22 -6.29 -49.58 4.70
C ASN A 22 -5.18 -50.61 4.98
N ALA A 23 -4.33 -50.89 3.98
CA ALA A 23 -3.15 -51.74 4.15
C ALA A 23 -1.99 -51.01 4.88
N GLY A 24 -2.16 -49.75 5.26
CA GLY A 24 -1.21 -48.97 6.06
C GLY A 24 -0.27 -48.08 5.30
N TYR A 25 -0.46 -47.96 3.99
CA TYR A 25 0.29 -47.00 3.16
C TYR A 25 -0.29 -45.60 3.29
N SER A 26 0.56 -44.58 3.48
CA SER A 26 0.11 -43.24 3.83
C SER A 26 0.40 -42.19 2.75
N PHE A 27 1.25 -42.53 1.80
CA PHE A 27 1.59 -41.61 0.67
C PHE A 27 1.77 -42.38 -0.64
N ALA A 28 1.68 -41.62 -1.73
CA ALA A 28 1.99 -42.16 -3.06
C ALA A 28 2.73 -41.11 -3.89
N PHE A 29 3.72 -41.56 -4.67
CA PHE A 29 4.25 -40.79 -5.79
C PHE A 29 3.61 -41.31 -7.08
N ILE A 30 3.00 -40.38 -7.83
CA ILE A 30 2.21 -40.67 -9.03
C ILE A 30 2.91 -40.11 -10.25
N LYS A 31 3.16 -40.98 -11.24
CA LYS A 31 3.76 -40.57 -12.51
C LYS A 31 2.86 -39.58 -13.24
N ALA A 32 3.36 -38.35 -13.47
CA ALA A 32 2.69 -37.44 -14.39
C ALA A 32 2.90 -37.83 -15.84
N GLY A 33 4.05 -38.41 -16.16
CA GLY A 33 4.46 -38.77 -17.50
C GLY A 33 5.83 -38.23 -17.84
N SER A 34 6.02 -37.78 -19.07
CA SER A 34 7.22 -37.09 -19.52
C SER A 34 6.86 -36.00 -20.52
N ALA A 35 7.67 -34.94 -20.61
CA ALA A 35 7.50 -33.93 -21.64
C ALA A 35 7.57 -34.50 -23.08
N LYS A 36 8.31 -35.61 -23.26
CA LYS A 36 8.45 -36.31 -24.53
C LYS A 36 7.21 -37.10 -24.93
N SER A 37 6.57 -37.80 -23.98
CA SER A 37 5.50 -38.75 -24.25
C SER A 37 4.11 -38.25 -23.82
N GLY A 38 4.01 -37.13 -23.11
CA GLY A 38 2.79 -36.60 -22.57
C GLY A 38 2.42 -37.24 -21.21
N LEU A 39 1.18 -37.01 -20.80
CA LEU A 39 0.65 -37.51 -19.53
C LEU A 39 0.57 -39.03 -19.52
N ASP A 40 0.91 -39.61 -18.36
CA ASP A 40 0.63 -41.04 -18.10
C ASP A 40 -0.89 -41.28 -18.18
N PRO A 41 -1.35 -42.35 -18.87
CA PRO A 41 -2.78 -42.61 -19.05
C PRO A 41 -3.57 -42.75 -17.74
N TYR A 42 -2.93 -43.12 -16.65
CA TYR A 42 -3.55 -43.30 -15.34
C TYR A 42 -3.30 -42.12 -14.39
N TYR A 43 -2.61 -41.07 -14.83
CA TYR A 43 -2.27 -39.93 -13.97
C TYR A 43 -3.49 -39.29 -13.32
N ALA A 44 -4.49 -38.91 -14.10
CA ALA A 44 -5.70 -38.24 -13.58
C ALA A 44 -6.48 -39.14 -12.61
N VAL A 45 -6.67 -40.40 -12.96
CA VAL A 45 -7.38 -41.37 -12.11
C VAL A 45 -6.63 -41.63 -10.82
N ASN A 46 -5.31 -41.74 -10.87
CA ASN A 46 -4.47 -41.99 -9.69
C ASN A 46 -4.44 -40.75 -8.78
N MET A 47 -4.30 -39.54 -9.33
CA MET A 47 -4.35 -38.29 -8.54
C MET A 47 -5.67 -38.13 -7.80
N ALA A 48 -6.79 -38.33 -8.49
CA ALA A 48 -8.12 -38.25 -7.91
C ALA A 48 -8.36 -39.33 -6.86
N GLY A 49 -8.02 -40.56 -7.16
CA GLY A 49 -8.27 -41.72 -6.29
C GLY A 49 -7.42 -41.69 -5.02
N ALA A 50 -6.14 -41.39 -5.13
CA ALA A 50 -5.23 -41.31 -3.98
C ALA A 50 -5.64 -40.14 -3.06
N THR A 51 -5.98 -38.99 -3.62
CA THR A 51 -6.44 -37.83 -2.85
C THR A 51 -7.75 -38.15 -2.12
N ALA A 52 -8.73 -38.75 -2.80
CA ALA A 52 -10.00 -39.13 -2.19
C ALA A 52 -9.85 -40.14 -1.06
N ALA A 53 -8.86 -41.05 -1.15
CA ALA A 53 -8.53 -42.01 -0.09
C ALA A 53 -7.76 -41.38 1.09
N GLY A 54 -7.43 -40.09 1.04
CA GLY A 54 -6.69 -39.40 2.10
C GLY A 54 -5.20 -39.74 2.13
N MET A 55 -4.64 -40.15 0.98
CA MET A 55 -3.20 -40.33 0.82
C MET A 55 -2.51 -38.97 0.71
N LYS A 56 -1.28 -38.83 1.19
CA LYS A 56 -0.38 -37.77 0.75
C LYS A 56 0.13 -38.09 -0.65
N VAL A 57 0.10 -37.11 -1.54
CA VAL A 57 0.37 -37.33 -2.98
C VAL A 57 1.50 -36.42 -3.45
N GLY A 58 2.59 -37.04 -3.89
CA GLY A 58 3.64 -36.42 -4.68
C GLY A 58 3.53 -36.82 -6.15
N VAL A 59 4.24 -36.11 -7.01
CA VAL A 59 4.23 -36.33 -8.46
C VAL A 59 5.66 -36.53 -8.94
N TYR A 60 5.88 -37.45 -9.88
CA TYR A 60 7.18 -37.57 -10.52
C TYR A 60 7.07 -37.48 -12.06
N VAL A 61 8.13 -36.90 -12.64
CA VAL A 61 8.29 -36.74 -14.09
C VAL A 61 9.54 -37.49 -14.52
N TYR A 62 9.40 -38.39 -15.48
CA TYR A 62 10.50 -39.17 -16.06
C TYR A 62 11.28 -38.28 -17.04
N SER A 63 12.58 -38.12 -16.83
CA SER A 63 13.41 -37.23 -17.61
C SER A 63 13.99 -37.91 -18.86
N TYR A 64 13.91 -37.18 -19.98
CA TYR A 64 14.66 -37.44 -21.21
C TYR A 64 15.51 -36.24 -21.64
N ALA A 65 15.51 -35.16 -20.88
CA ALA A 65 16.24 -33.94 -21.21
C ALA A 65 17.77 -34.17 -21.17
N THR A 66 18.47 -33.59 -22.15
CA THR A 66 19.94 -33.59 -22.20
C THR A 66 20.50 -32.18 -22.14
N THR A 67 19.61 -31.17 -22.06
CA THR A 67 19.97 -29.76 -21.93
C THR A 67 19.21 -29.11 -20.75
N VAL A 68 19.75 -28.02 -20.26
CA VAL A 68 19.09 -27.22 -19.18
C VAL A 68 17.71 -26.74 -19.63
N GLU A 69 17.59 -26.24 -20.85
CA GLU A 69 16.31 -25.80 -21.44
C GLU A 69 15.31 -26.94 -21.54
N GLY A 70 15.79 -28.15 -21.90
CA GLY A 70 14.95 -29.35 -21.90
C GLY A 70 14.44 -29.71 -20.48
N ALA A 71 15.29 -29.63 -19.47
CA ALA A 71 14.90 -29.86 -18.08
C ALA A 71 13.89 -28.80 -17.58
N MET A 72 14.05 -27.54 -17.98
CA MET A 72 13.05 -26.49 -17.71
C MET A 72 11.71 -26.78 -18.39
N THR A 73 11.72 -27.30 -19.61
CA THR A 73 10.51 -27.74 -20.32
C THR A 73 9.83 -28.90 -19.59
N GLU A 74 10.59 -29.85 -19.07
CA GLU A 74 10.07 -30.93 -18.23
C GLU A 74 9.45 -30.42 -16.93
N ALA A 75 10.04 -29.39 -16.34
CA ALA A 75 9.48 -28.70 -15.16
C ALA A 75 8.15 -28.00 -15.49
N GLN A 76 8.06 -27.32 -16.62
CA GLN A 76 6.80 -26.68 -17.08
C GLN A 76 5.72 -27.73 -17.37
N PHE A 77 6.09 -28.87 -17.94
CA PHE A 77 5.19 -30.01 -18.09
C PHE A 77 4.63 -30.47 -16.75
N ALA A 78 5.51 -30.64 -15.72
CA ALA A 78 5.10 -31.01 -14.37
C ALA A 78 4.14 -29.99 -13.76
N ILE A 79 4.46 -28.69 -13.84
CA ILE A 79 3.64 -27.60 -13.31
C ILE A 79 2.24 -27.62 -13.94
N ALA A 80 2.15 -27.73 -15.27
CA ALA A 80 0.87 -27.80 -15.96
C ALA A 80 0.06 -29.06 -15.56
N ALA A 81 0.71 -30.20 -15.43
CA ALA A 81 0.08 -31.44 -14.98
C ALA A 81 -0.47 -31.36 -13.57
N MET A 82 0.19 -30.64 -12.69
CA MET A 82 -0.16 -30.51 -11.26
C MET A 82 -1.21 -29.43 -10.98
N GLU A 83 -1.36 -28.45 -11.85
CA GLU A 83 -2.24 -27.28 -11.63
C GLU A 83 -3.68 -27.66 -11.18
N PRO A 84 -4.35 -28.67 -11.72
CA PRO A 84 -5.71 -29.04 -11.30
C PRO A 84 -5.79 -29.78 -9.96
N TYR A 85 -4.67 -30.14 -9.34
CA TYR A 85 -4.63 -31.08 -8.21
C TYR A 85 -4.02 -30.47 -6.95
N SER A 86 -4.26 -31.13 -5.81
CA SER A 86 -3.62 -30.85 -4.52
C SER A 86 -2.38 -31.73 -4.36
N VAL A 87 -1.20 -31.17 -4.62
CA VAL A 87 0.07 -31.90 -4.52
C VAL A 87 0.64 -31.72 -3.12
N SER A 88 0.35 -32.66 -2.23
CA SER A 88 0.63 -32.58 -0.80
C SER A 88 1.98 -33.12 -0.36
N TYR A 89 2.76 -33.65 -1.32
CA TYR A 89 4.13 -34.17 -1.14
C TYR A 89 5.06 -33.63 -2.25
N PRO A 90 6.38 -33.95 -2.20
CA PRO A 90 7.34 -33.41 -3.16
C PRO A 90 7.04 -33.72 -4.63
N VAL A 91 7.56 -32.83 -5.49
CA VAL A 91 7.60 -33.00 -6.94
C VAL A 91 8.97 -33.52 -7.32
N VAL A 92 9.01 -34.61 -8.05
CA VAL A 92 10.23 -35.41 -8.19
C VAL A 92 10.71 -35.40 -9.64
N TYR A 93 12.00 -35.08 -9.80
CA TYR A 93 12.75 -35.29 -11.03
C TYR A 93 13.31 -36.71 -11.06
N ASP A 94 12.76 -37.55 -11.93
CA ASP A 94 13.17 -38.96 -12.08
C ASP A 94 14.27 -39.03 -13.13
N LEU A 95 15.53 -39.17 -12.67
CA LEU A 95 16.75 -39.11 -13.46
C LEU A 95 17.45 -40.46 -13.49
N GLU A 96 17.06 -41.34 -14.43
CA GLU A 96 17.57 -42.69 -14.52
C GLU A 96 17.66 -43.26 -15.96
N ASP A 97 17.20 -42.49 -16.96
CA ASP A 97 17.17 -42.97 -18.34
C ASP A 97 18.56 -43.18 -18.92
N SER A 98 18.69 -44.18 -19.78
CA SER A 98 19.94 -44.52 -20.45
C SER A 98 20.50 -43.40 -21.34
N ILE A 99 19.68 -42.41 -21.75
CA ILE A 99 20.12 -41.24 -22.49
C ILE A 99 21.12 -40.41 -21.69
N HIS A 100 21.06 -40.47 -20.36
CA HIS A 100 21.92 -39.76 -19.46
C HIS A 100 23.25 -40.46 -19.17
N LYS A 101 23.41 -41.70 -19.69
CA LYS A 101 24.55 -42.58 -19.35
C LYS A 101 25.92 -41.96 -19.60
N ASN A 102 26.04 -41.15 -20.63
CA ASN A 102 27.32 -40.56 -21.02
C ASN A 102 27.46 -39.06 -20.64
N MET A 103 26.50 -38.52 -19.91
CA MET A 103 26.58 -37.17 -19.39
C MET A 103 27.51 -37.07 -18.19
N SER A 104 28.21 -35.97 -18.03
CA SER A 104 29.06 -35.73 -16.86
C SER A 104 28.22 -35.54 -15.58
N PRO A 105 28.81 -35.74 -14.40
CA PRO A 105 28.14 -35.47 -13.13
C PRO A 105 27.62 -34.01 -13.01
N ASP A 106 28.37 -33.03 -13.47
CA ASP A 106 27.97 -31.64 -13.43
C ASP A 106 26.84 -31.34 -14.41
N GLN A 107 26.82 -31.97 -15.60
CA GLN A 107 25.70 -31.84 -16.54
C GLN A 107 24.41 -32.39 -15.92
N LEU A 108 24.43 -33.56 -15.27
CA LEU A 108 23.28 -34.16 -14.62
C LEU A 108 22.79 -33.32 -13.42
N ALA A 109 23.71 -32.74 -12.65
CA ALA A 109 23.38 -31.81 -11.60
C ALA A 109 22.74 -30.54 -12.17
N ALA A 110 23.21 -30.01 -13.31
CA ALA A 110 22.63 -28.84 -13.96
C ALA A 110 21.19 -29.10 -14.43
N LEU A 111 20.89 -30.28 -15.00
CA LEU A 111 19.53 -30.67 -15.33
C LEU A 111 18.65 -30.70 -14.07
N THR A 112 19.15 -31.30 -13.01
CA THR A 112 18.43 -31.39 -11.71
C THR A 112 18.13 -30.02 -11.15
N VAL A 113 19.09 -29.11 -11.13
CA VAL A 113 18.90 -27.74 -10.67
C VAL A 113 17.89 -27.00 -11.53
N ALA A 114 17.96 -27.14 -12.86
CA ALA A 114 17.02 -26.49 -13.78
C ALA A 114 15.58 -26.92 -13.54
N PHE A 115 15.33 -28.22 -13.41
CA PHE A 115 14.00 -28.75 -13.10
C PHE A 115 13.54 -28.31 -11.70
N CYS A 116 14.32 -28.59 -10.69
CA CYS A 116 13.96 -28.37 -9.29
C CYS A 116 13.76 -26.89 -8.95
N SER A 117 14.64 -26.00 -9.45
CA SER A 117 14.45 -24.54 -9.23
C SER A 117 13.20 -24.02 -9.91
N THR A 118 12.87 -24.52 -11.09
CA THR A 118 11.67 -24.11 -11.83
C THR A 118 10.40 -24.51 -11.10
N VAL A 119 10.28 -25.74 -10.63
CA VAL A 119 9.12 -26.18 -9.84
C VAL A 119 9.04 -25.48 -8.48
N GLN A 120 10.20 -25.19 -7.87
CA GLN A 120 10.28 -24.44 -6.62
C GLN A 120 9.76 -22.99 -6.76
N GLN A 121 10.14 -22.31 -7.83
CA GLN A 121 9.63 -20.97 -8.15
C GLN A 121 8.12 -20.96 -8.41
N ALA A 122 7.54 -22.09 -8.81
CA ALA A 122 6.11 -22.27 -8.93
C ALA A 122 5.42 -22.61 -7.58
N GLY A 123 6.17 -22.73 -6.50
CA GLY A 123 5.67 -22.97 -5.14
C GLY A 123 5.64 -24.42 -4.71
N TYR A 124 6.10 -25.36 -5.54
CA TYR A 124 6.19 -26.78 -5.21
C TYR A 124 7.51 -27.13 -4.54
N TYR A 125 7.50 -28.18 -3.74
CA TYR A 125 8.69 -28.68 -3.06
C TYR A 125 9.44 -29.68 -3.96
N PRO A 126 10.68 -29.39 -4.41
CA PRO A 126 11.40 -30.22 -5.36
C PRO A 126 12.16 -31.37 -4.67
N MET A 127 12.29 -32.48 -5.37
CA MET A 127 13.11 -33.61 -4.99
C MET A 127 13.68 -34.31 -6.24
N VAL A 128 14.78 -34.99 -6.13
CA VAL A 128 15.37 -35.79 -7.21
C VAL A 128 15.36 -37.27 -6.84
N TYR A 129 14.97 -38.12 -7.80
CA TYR A 129 15.02 -39.57 -7.70
C TYR A 129 16.06 -40.14 -8.64
N SER A 130 16.84 -41.09 -8.14
CA SER A 130 17.70 -41.98 -8.92
C SER A 130 18.10 -43.22 -8.11
N SER A 131 18.77 -44.18 -8.77
CA SER A 131 19.41 -45.27 -8.06
C SER A 131 20.51 -44.76 -7.13
N LYS A 132 20.77 -45.50 -6.06
CA LYS A 132 21.88 -45.21 -5.13
C LYS A 132 23.22 -45.06 -5.86
N ASN A 133 23.50 -45.92 -6.82
CA ASN A 133 24.75 -45.87 -7.56
C ASN A 133 24.91 -44.63 -8.39
N TRP A 134 23.83 -44.15 -9.04
CA TRP A 134 23.86 -42.90 -9.80
C TRP A 134 23.93 -41.72 -8.87
N MET A 135 23.21 -41.74 -7.77
CA MET A 135 23.19 -40.62 -6.84
C MET A 135 24.56 -40.39 -6.17
N VAL A 136 25.30 -41.47 -5.90
CA VAL A 136 26.64 -41.37 -5.29
C VAL A 136 27.74 -41.08 -6.33
N GLY A 137 27.70 -41.81 -7.47
CA GLY A 137 28.83 -41.84 -8.39
C GLY A 137 28.65 -41.08 -9.70
N LYS A 138 27.42 -40.69 -10.05
CA LYS A 138 27.13 -40.17 -11.38
C LYS A 138 26.50 -38.78 -11.40
N ILE A 139 25.75 -38.40 -10.39
CA ILE A 139 25.11 -37.07 -10.27
C ILE A 139 25.91 -36.26 -9.27
N ALA A 140 26.44 -35.09 -9.67
CA ALA A 140 27.11 -34.19 -8.74
C ALA A 140 26.13 -33.67 -7.69
N ALA A 141 26.64 -33.27 -6.53
CA ALA A 141 25.85 -32.83 -5.40
C ALA A 141 24.90 -31.66 -5.76
N THR A 142 23.66 -31.76 -5.32
CA THR A 142 22.64 -30.72 -5.44
C THR A 142 21.97 -30.48 -4.08
N PRO A 143 21.41 -29.31 -3.82
CA PRO A 143 20.82 -28.98 -2.51
C PRO A 143 19.45 -29.63 -2.24
N TYR A 144 18.91 -30.36 -3.20
CA TYR A 144 17.56 -30.92 -3.11
C TYR A 144 17.54 -32.24 -2.37
N ASP A 145 16.38 -32.55 -1.77
CA ASP A 145 16.16 -33.86 -1.12
C ASP A 145 16.28 -35.01 -2.12
N LYS A 146 16.61 -36.18 -1.61
CA LYS A 146 16.88 -37.36 -2.40
C LYS A 146 15.87 -38.47 -2.10
N TRP A 147 15.29 -39.03 -3.15
CA TRP A 147 14.56 -40.29 -3.13
C TRP A 147 15.43 -41.36 -3.80
N ILE A 148 15.84 -42.34 -3.04
CA ILE A 148 16.87 -43.32 -3.43
C ILE A 148 16.25 -44.67 -3.75
N ALA A 149 16.53 -45.21 -4.93
CA ALA A 149 16.25 -46.59 -5.26
C ALA A 149 17.45 -47.45 -4.90
N GLN A 150 17.23 -48.39 -3.98
CA GLN A 150 18.17 -49.42 -3.62
C GLN A 150 17.40 -50.62 -3.07
N TYR A 151 17.34 -51.72 -3.83
CA TYR A 151 16.60 -52.89 -3.47
C TYR A 151 17.44 -53.81 -2.58
N ASN A 152 17.42 -53.47 -1.29
CA ASN A 152 18.23 -54.13 -0.25
C ASN A 152 17.47 -54.09 1.09
N THR A 153 18.04 -54.69 2.11
CA THR A 153 17.51 -54.69 3.49
C THR A 153 17.79 -53.36 4.22
N VAL A 154 18.76 -52.57 3.74
CA VAL A 154 19.15 -51.27 4.28
C VAL A 154 19.42 -50.28 3.14
N CYS A 155 19.15 -49.04 3.39
CA CYS A 155 19.56 -47.94 2.51
C CYS A 155 20.98 -47.49 2.91
N GLU A 156 21.93 -47.65 2.01
CA GLU A 156 23.33 -47.26 2.24
C GLU A 156 23.60 -45.79 1.91
N TYR A 157 22.63 -45.07 1.29
CA TYR A 157 22.75 -43.65 1.03
C TYR A 157 22.54 -42.85 2.33
N PRO A 158 23.40 -41.90 2.65
CA PRO A 158 23.29 -41.12 3.89
C PRO A 158 22.11 -40.13 3.79
N ASN A 159 21.24 -40.15 4.82
CA ASN A 159 20.13 -39.20 4.98
C ASN A 159 19.20 -39.07 3.77
N PRO A 160 18.65 -40.16 3.23
CA PRO A 160 17.67 -40.07 2.16
C PRO A 160 16.36 -39.48 2.71
N ALA A 161 15.63 -38.74 1.89
CA ALA A 161 14.29 -38.31 2.27
C ALA A 161 13.26 -39.43 2.13
N PHE A 162 13.41 -40.22 1.07
CA PHE A 162 12.65 -41.43 0.80
C PHE A 162 13.60 -42.56 0.30
N TRP A 163 13.19 -43.77 0.53
CA TRP A 163 13.89 -44.97 0.06
C TRP A 163 12.91 -45.92 -0.61
N GLN A 164 13.09 -46.16 -1.91
CA GLN A 164 12.42 -47.20 -2.66
C GLN A 164 13.21 -48.51 -2.41
N TYR A 165 12.66 -49.36 -1.56
CA TYR A 165 13.38 -50.53 -1.09
C TYR A 165 13.06 -51.82 -1.86
N SER A 166 11.99 -51.80 -2.69
CA SER A 166 11.62 -52.94 -3.53
C SER A 166 10.76 -52.48 -4.70
N ASN A 167 10.93 -53.14 -5.85
CA ASN A 167 10.10 -53.01 -7.04
C ASN A 167 9.12 -54.17 -7.24
N SER A 168 9.01 -55.06 -6.26
CA SER A 168 8.20 -56.26 -6.30
C SER A 168 7.27 -56.39 -5.08
N GLY A 169 6.83 -55.26 -4.54
CA GLY A 169 5.87 -55.21 -3.44
C GLY A 169 4.52 -55.78 -3.84
N VAL A 170 3.86 -56.43 -2.90
CA VAL A 170 2.47 -56.89 -3.04
C VAL A 170 1.61 -56.09 -2.09
N VAL A 171 0.72 -55.30 -2.65
CA VAL A 171 -0.11 -54.33 -1.88
C VAL A 171 -1.59 -54.54 -2.21
N ALA A 172 -2.41 -54.64 -1.17
CA ALA A 172 -3.86 -54.76 -1.34
C ALA A 172 -4.40 -53.59 -2.16
N GLY A 173 -5.20 -53.87 -3.18
CA GLY A 173 -5.78 -52.85 -4.09
C GLY A 173 -4.99 -52.66 -5.39
N ILE A 174 -3.87 -53.36 -5.55
CA ILE A 174 -3.05 -53.34 -6.77
C ILE A 174 -2.92 -54.74 -7.34
N ASN A 175 -3.12 -54.89 -8.64
CA ASN A 175 -2.88 -56.12 -9.36
C ASN A 175 -1.42 -56.20 -9.78
N GLY A 176 -0.71 -57.24 -9.32
CA GLY A 176 0.71 -57.43 -9.61
C GLY A 176 1.64 -56.68 -8.67
N SER A 177 2.86 -56.46 -9.12
CA SER A 177 3.91 -55.83 -8.34
C SER A 177 3.82 -54.28 -8.37
N VAL A 178 4.21 -53.69 -7.28
CA VAL A 178 4.32 -52.24 -7.12
C VAL A 178 5.58 -51.85 -6.37
N ASP A 179 6.12 -50.69 -6.70
CA ASP A 179 7.26 -50.12 -5.99
C ASP A 179 6.83 -49.64 -4.60
N VAL A 180 7.60 -49.98 -3.60
CA VAL A 180 7.31 -49.68 -2.19
C VAL A 180 8.43 -48.89 -1.54
N ASN A 181 8.04 -47.97 -0.66
CA ASN A 181 8.90 -46.92 -0.15
C ASN A 181 8.77 -46.72 1.35
N TYR A 182 9.86 -46.28 1.97
CA TYR A 182 9.92 -45.71 3.31
C TYR A 182 10.18 -44.22 3.24
N GLN A 183 9.56 -43.46 4.16
CA GLN A 183 9.80 -42.05 4.36
C GLN A 183 10.64 -41.82 5.61
N PHE A 184 11.71 -40.99 5.48
CA PHE A 184 12.60 -40.63 6.58
C PHE A 184 12.44 -39.15 6.98
N LYS A 185 12.15 -38.24 6.03
CA LYS A 185 12.00 -36.81 6.28
C LYS A 185 10.53 -36.42 6.49
N ASP A 186 10.26 -35.59 7.51
CA ASP A 186 8.93 -35.05 7.74
C ASP A 186 8.70 -33.80 6.90
N TYR A 187 7.59 -33.77 6.16
CA TYR A 187 7.17 -32.67 5.30
C TYR A 187 6.00 -31.87 5.88
N SER A 188 5.55 -32.15 7.08
CA SER A 188 4.34 -31.54 7.65
C SER A 188 4.42 -30.02 7.77
N ASN A 189 5.63 -29.46 8.01
CA ASN A 189 5.88 -28.02 8.05
C ASN A 189 6.49 -27.46 6.77
N LEU A 190 6.82 -28.30 5.79
CA LEU A 190 7.47 -27.92 4.54
C LEU A 190 6.49 -27.84 3.37
N ILE A 191 5.40 -28.59 3.44
CA ILE A 191 4.33 -28.61 2.44
C ILE A 191 3.01 -28.56 3.21
N VAL A 192 2.46 -27.35 3.32
CA VAL A 192 1.28 -27.04 4.15
C VAL A 192 0.08 -26.79 3.24
N ALA A 193 -1.10 -27.24 3.66
CA ALA A 193 -2.31 -27.11 2.84
C ALA A 193 -2.68 -25.66 2.56
N ASN A 194 -2.81 -24.86 3.60
CA ASN A 194 -3.19 -23.45 3.50
C ASN A 194 -2.69 -22.67 4.72
N GLY A 195 -2.49 -21.36 4.52
CA GLY A 195 -2.18 -20.42 5.58
C GLY A 195 -0.70 -20.25 5.87
N PHE A 196 -0.44 -19.49 6.93
CA PHE A 196 0.92 -19.20 7.37
C PHE A 196 1.53 -20.38 8.15
N VAL A 197 2.82 -20.58 7.97
CA VAL A 197 3.64 -21.50 8.75
C VAL A 197 4.96 -20.83 9.11
N ASP A 198 5.34 -20.94 10.38
CA ASP A 198 6.63 -20.46 10.88
C ASP A 198 7.63 -21.63 10.91
N ARG A 199 8.83 -21.39 10.39
CA ARG A 199 9.94 -22.35 10.45
C ARG A 199 11.29 -21.63 10.39
N ALA A 200 12.38 -22.37 10.50
CA ALA A 200 13.72 -21.82 10.33
C ALA A 200 13.79 -21.03 9.00
N GLY A 201 14.27 -19.79 9.07
CA GLY A 201 14.35 -18.88 7.92
C GLY A 201 13.23 -17.86 7.81
N GLY A 202 12.06 -18.06 8.44
CA GLY A 202 11.00 -17.08 8.45
C GLY A 202 9.58 -17.65 8.46
N ARG A 203 8.65 -16.80 8.07
CA ARG A 203 7.23 -17.12 7.94
C ARG A 203 6.86 -17.24 6.47
N TYR A 204 6.16 -18.32 6.13
CA TYR A 204 5.78 -18.66 4.76
C TYR A 204 4.27 -18.79 4.64
N TYR A 205 3.74 -18.62 3.42
CA TYR A 205 2.31 -18.74 3.17
C TYR A 205 2.04 -19.76 2.07
N TYR A 206 1.04 -20.59 2.30
CA TYR A 206 0.62 -21.66 1.39
C TYR A 206 -0.84 -21.52 1.00
N LYS A 207 -1.13 -21.91 -0.24
CA LYS A 207 -2.48 -22.12 -0.74
C LYS A 207 -2.50 -23.40 -1.57
N ASN A 208 -3.37 -24.33 -1.18
CA ASN A 208 -3.46 -25.66 -1.80
C ASN A 208 -2.09 -26.35 -1.91
N TYR A 209 -1.36 -26.43 -0.79
CA TYR A 209 -0.02 -27.04 -0.68
C TYR A 209 1.08 -26.36 -1.52
N ARG A 210 0.81 -25.20 -2.06
CA ARG A 210 1.71 -24.48 -2.93
C ARG A 210 2.17 -23.20 -2.25
N MET A 211 3.46 -23.04 -2.03
CA MET A 211 4.04 -21.85 -1.42
C MET A 211 3.78 -20.64 -2.31
N GLN A 212 3.38 -19.53 -1.70
CA GLN A 212 3.01 -18.32 -2.40
C GLN A 212 4.14 -17.29 -2.37
N TYR A 213 4.24 -16.51 -3.44
CA TYR A 213 5.18 -15.40 -3.62
C TYR A 213 4.44 -14.14 -4.01
N GLY A 214 5.06 -12.95 -3.77
CA GLY A 214 4.42 -11.69 -4.08
C GLY A 214 3.27 -11.35 -3.15
N PHE A 215 2.28 -10.61 -3.65
CA PHE A 215 1.13 -10.22 -2.84
C PHE A 215 0.19 -11.38 -2.61
N ILE A 216 -0.19 -11.55 -1.34
CA ILE A 216 -1.20 -12.51 -0.90
C ILE A 216 -2.25 -11.80 -0.04
N GLU A 217 -3.41 -12.40 0.09
CA GLU A 217 -4.48 -11.94 0.97
C GLU A 217 -4.86 -13.05 1.95
N ASP A 218 -4.92 -12.71 3.23
CA ASP A 218 -5.33 -13.62 4.29
C ASP A 218 -6.10 -12.86 5.37
N GLY A 219 -7.26 -13.35 5.75
CA GLY A 219 -8.09 -12.74 6.80
C GLY A 219 -8.46 -11.28 6.54
N GLY A 220 -8.63 -10.87 5.28
CA GLY A 220 -8.93 -9.50 4.87
C GLY A 220 -7.74 -8.54 4.94
N LYS A 221 -6.54 -9.04 5.19
CA LYS A 221 -5.28 -8.29 5.16
C LYS A 221 -4.43 -8.73 3.98
N ARG A 222 -3.65 -7.80 3.45
CA ARG A 222 -2.68 -8.08 2.38
C ARG A 222 -1.27 -8.14 2.94
N TYR A 223 -0.46 -9.03 2.37
CA TYR A 223 0.92 -9.26 2.73
C TYR A 223 1.78 -9.38 1.48
N PHE A 224 3.08 -9.25 1.63
CA PHE A 224 4.03 -9.49 0.55
C PHE A 224 5.03 -10.59 0.93
N MET A 225 5.10 -11.62 0.09
CA MET A 225 6.04 -12.73 0.25
C MET A 225 7.23 -12.52 -0.68
N ASN A 226 8.43 -12.58 -0.14
CA ASN A 226 9.67 -12.45 -0.90
C ASN A 226 9.83 -13.56 -1.95
N THR A 227 10.80 -13.43 -2.83
CA THR A 227 11.12 -14.44 -3.85
C THR A 227 11.62 -15.77 -3.28
N ASP A 228 12.07 -15.79 -2.02
CA ASP A 228 12.41 -17.00 -1.27
C ASP A 228 11.22 -17.58 -0.49
N GLY A 229 10.05 -16.95 -0.61
CA GLY A 229 8.82 -17.35 0.09
C GLY A 229 8.66 -16.75 1.48
N THR A 230 9.64 -16.04 2.02
CA THR A 230 9.54 -15.45 3.36
C THR A 230 8.66 -14.21 3.39
N LEU A 231 7.95 -14.01 4.50
CA LEU A 231 7.12 -12.81 4.71
C LEU A 231 8.00 -11.55 4.79
N TYR A 232 7.66 -10.53 4.00
CA TYR A 232 8.29 -9.22 4.06
C TYR A 232 7.75 -8.40 5.25
N LYS A 233 8.64 -7.95 6.14
CA LYS A 233 8.33 -7.15 7.33
C LYS A 233 9.30 -5.99 7.54
N LYS A 234 9.83 -5.42 6.46
CA LYS A 234 10.86 -4.37 6.54
C LYS A 234 10.31 -2.95 6.37
N GLY A 235 8.99 -2.78 6.44
CA GLY A 235 8.34 -1.49 6.30
C GLY A 235 8.13 -1.08 4.84
N TRP A 236 8.82 -0.05 4.38
CA TRP A 236 8.64 0.51 3.04
C TRP A 236 8.90 -0.51 1.93
N LEU A 237 7.96 -0.59 1.00
CA LEU A 237 8.01 -1.46 -0.19
C LEU A 237 7.54 -0.67 -1.41
N GLY A 238 8.32 -0.65 -2.49
CA GLY A 238 7.95 0.00 -3.74
C GLY A 238 9.15 0.47 -4.56
N ASP A 239 8.85 1.20 -5.64
CA ASP A 239 9.82 1.66 -6.65
C ASP A 239 10.21 3.15 -6.50
N GLY A 240 9.79 3.79 -5.40
CA GLY A 240 9.96 5.23 -5.16
C GLY A 240 8.77 6.07 -5.62
N ILE A 241 8.03 5.61 -6.62
CA ILE A 241 6.80 6.25 -7.11
C ILE A 241 5.59 5.58 -6.45
N ASN A 242 5.46 4.29 -6.62
CA ASN A 242 4.42 3.47 -6.01
C ASN A 242 4.95 2.89 -4.71
N MET A 243 4.65 3.53 -3.60
CA MET A 243 5.14 3.14 -2.29
C MET A 243 4.01 2.58 -1.43
N MET A 244 4.30 1.53 -0.72
CA MET A 244 3.46 0.90 0.30
C MET A 244 4.26 0.75 1.59
N TYR A 245 3.58 0.49 2.69
CA TYR A 245 4.24 0.16 3.94
C TYR A 245 3.68 -1.13 4.53
N MET A 246 4.57 -2.08 4.75
CA MET A 246 4.26 -3.36 5.39
C MET A 246 4.60 -3.25 6.88
N ASP A 247 3.65 -3.55 7.75
CA ASP A 247 3.85 -3.46 9.19
C ASP A 247 5.06 -4.29 9.63
N THR A 248 5.92 -3.71 10.46
CA THR A 248 7.17 -4.36 10.87
C THR A 248 6.99 -5.46 11.91
N LYS A 249 5.79 -5.56 12.51
CA LYS A 249 5.47 -6.60 13.50
C LYS A 249 4.90 -7.85 12.84
N ASP A 250 3.80 -7.68 12.10
CA ASP A 250 3.05 -8.80 11.51
C ASP A 250 3.11 -8.87 9.98
N GLY A 251 3.67 -7.85 9.31
CA GLY A 251 3.87 -7.80 7.87
C GLY A 251 2.65 -7.40 7.05
N HIS A 252 1.49 -7.09 7.66
CA HIS A 252 0.33 -6.68 6.87
C HIS A 252 0.54 -5.30 6.23
N MET A 253 -0.06 -5.09 5.07
CA MET A 253 -0.03 -3.82 4.34
C MET A 253 -0.89 -2.78 5.05
N LEU A 254 -0.33 -1.60 5.34
CA LEU A 254 -1.04 -0.51 5.98
C LEU A 254 -1.92 0.24 4.97
N THR A 255 -3.08 0.70 5.45
CA THR A 255 -4.03 1.56 4.75
C THR A 255 -4.46 2.70 5.67
N ASP A 256 -5.11 3.72 5.11
CA ASP A 256 -5.58 4.91 5.83
C ASP A 256 -4.46 5.81 6.37
N LEU A 257 -4.80 6.64 7.35
CA LEU A 257 -3.86 7.57 7.98
C LEU A 257 -3.04 6.85 9.05
N VAL A 258 -1.72 6.83 8.87
CA VAL A 258 -0.79 6.08 9.74
C VAL A 258 0.38 6.96 10.13
N GLU A 259 0.85 6.84 11.36
CA GLU A 259 2.09 7.45 11.84
C GLU A 259 3.26 6.48 11.73
N ILE A 260 4.31 6.89 11.03
CA ILE A 260 5.53 6.11 10.82
C ILE A 260 6.72 7.02 11.11
N GLY A 261 7.52 6.69 12.12
CA GLY A 261 8.71 7.47 12.47
C GLY A 261 8.42 8.92 12.84
N GLY A 262 7.29 9.20 13.48
CA GLY A 262 6.89 10.54 13.91
C GLY A 262 6.29 11.40 12.79
N LYS A 263 6.10 10.86 11.58
CA LYS A 263 5.42 11.51 10.46
C LYS A 263 4.13 10.77 10.11
N LYS A 264 3.12 11.51 9.67
CA LYS A 264 1.85 10.93 9.22
C LYS A 264 1.84 10.74 7.71
N TYR A 265 1.36 9.59 7.27
CA TYR A 265 1.21 9.21 5.87
C TYR A 265 -0.22 8.72 5.63
N TYR A 266 -0.70 8.88 4.41
CA TYR A 266 -1.98 8.32 4.01
C TYR A 266 -1.78 7.30 2.90
N PHE A 267 -2.32 6.10 3.13
CA PHE A 267 -2.34 5.01 2.15
C PHE A 267 -3.78 4.77 1.71
N ALA A 268 -4.00 4.74 0.42
CA ALA A 268 -5.31 4.39 -0.12
C ALA A 268 -5.68 2.93 0.21
N SER A 269 -6.92 2.53 -0.07
CA SER A 269 -7.40 1.17 0.20
C SER A 269 -6.61 0.07 -0.52
N ASN A 270 -5.96 0.40 -1.63
CA ASN A 270 -5.05 -0.50 -2.35
C ASN A 270 -3.62 -0.52 -1.77
N GLY A 271 -3.37 0.23 -0.69
CA GLY A 271 -2.07 0.34 -0.01
C GLY A 271 -1.10 1.35 -0.60
N LEU A 272 -1.46 2.05 -1.67
CA LEU A 272 -0.56 3.04 -2.27
C LEU A 272 -0.53 4.34 -1.47
N MET A 273 0.69 4.79 -1.13
CA MET A 273 0.95 6.05 -0.47
C MET A 273 0.46 7.23 -1.33
N GLN A 274 -0.30 8.12 -0.72
CA GLN A 274 -0.88 9.27 -1.39
C GLN A 274 -0.02 10.52 -1.20
N ARG A 275 -0.08 11.43 -2.18
CA ARG A 275 0.62 12.72 -2.21
C ARG A 275 -0.33 13.80 -2.68
N GLY A 276 -0.01 15.06 -2.37
CA GLY A 276 -0.84 16.21 -2.72
C GLY A 276 -1.97 16.45 -1.73
N MET A 277 -2.98 17.19 -2.15
CA MET A 277 -4.15 17.49 -1.33
C MET A 277 -5.16 16.34 -1.38
N ILE A 278 -5.41 15.73 -0.23
CA ILE A 278 -6.26 14.55 -0.10
C ILE A 278 -7.45 14.87 0.81
N PRO A 279 -8.69 14.70 0.33
CA PRO A 279 -9.88 14.83 1.16
C PRO A 279 -10.07 13.59 2.04
N LEU A 280 -10.16 13.78 3.36
CA LEU A 280 -10.41 12.74 4.34
C LEU A 280 -11.47 13.22 5.35
N ASN A 281 -12.57 12.49 5.43
CA ASN A 281 -13.65 12.77 6.41
C ASN A 281 -14.13 14.25 6.41
N GLY A 282 -14.32 14.83 5.23
CA GLY A 282 -14.79 16.19 5.06
C GLY A 282 -13.76 17.30 5.31
N LYS A 283 -12.50 16.94 5.57
CA LYS A 283 -11.36 17.85 5.66
C LYS A 283 -10.35 17.56 4.56
N ILE A 284 -9.51 18.53 4.24
CA ILE A 284 -8.44 18.38 3.26
C ILE A 284 -7.10 18.40 4.00
N TYR A 285 -6.21 17.49 3.63
CA TYR A 285 -4.85 17.38 4.15
C TYR A 285 -3.84 17.44 3.01
N LEU A 286 -2.65 17.93 3.27
CA LEU A 286 -1.57 17.98 2.29
C LEU A 286 -0.49 16.96 2.64
N PHE A 287 -0.15 16.13 1.65
CA PHE A 287 0.99 15.21 1.75
C PHE A 287 2.06 15.61 0.73
N GLY A 288 3.29 15.74 1.19
CA GLY A 288 4.42 16.18 0.37
C GLY A 288 4.85 15.14 -0.67
N ALA A 289 5.91 15.46 -1.40
CA ALA A 289 6.50 14.55 -2.39
C ALA A 289 7.03 13.26 -1.76
N ASP A 290 7.48 13.32 -0.50
CA ASP A 290 7.89 12.17 0.31
C ASP A 290 6.71 11.41 0.94
N GLY A 291 5.47 11.87 0.71
CA GLY A 291 4.24 11.33 1.27
C GLY A 291 3.94 11.78 2.70
N ALA A 292 4.84 12.53 3.36
CA ALA A 292 4.60 12.99 4.72
C ALA A 292 3.61 14.16 4.75
N MET A 293 2.70 14.14 5.75
CA MET A 293 1.74 15.22 5.98
C MET A 293 2.46 16.53 6.22
N GLN A 294 1.99 17.59 5.57
CA GLN A 294 2.53 18.95 5.62
C GLN A 294 1.66 19.85 6.49
N TYR A 295 2.29 20.85 7.09
CA TYR A 295 1.67 21.83 8.00
C TYR A 295 2.11 23.25 7.63
N GLY A 296 1.33 24.26 8.05
CA GLY A 296 1.66 25.64 7.82
C GLY A 296 1.22 26.15 6.44
N PHE A 297 1.83 27.25 6.00
CA PHE A 297 1.51 27.86 4.72
C PHE A 297 2.01 27.05 3.54
N TYR A 298 1.16 26.90 2.56
CA TYR A 298 1.44 26.29 1.27
C TYR A 298 0.99 27.23 0.16
N SER A 299 1.91 27.65 -0.71
CA SER A 299 1.61 28.54 -1.82
C SER A 299 1.69 27.79 -3.14
N ASP A 300 0.59 27.85 -3.88
CA ASP A 300 0.50 27.44 -5.27
C ASP A 300 0.44 28.69 -6.14
N GLN A 301 1.34 28.82 -7.12
CA GLN A 301 1.45 30.00 -7.98
C GLN A 301 0.16 30.30 -8.78
N THR A 302 -0.66 29.26 -9.02
CA THR A 302 -1.89 29.36 -9.80
C THR A 302 -3.16 29.41 -8.96
N ALA A 303 -3.15 28.76 -7.79
CA ALA A 303 -4.34 28.55 -6.96
C ALA A 303 -4.32 29.33 -5.64
N GLY A 304 -3.25 30.11 -5.37
CA GLY A 304 -3.11 30.95 -4.18
C GLY A 304 -2.53 30.21 -2.96
N THR A 305 -2.49 30.92 -1.83
CA THR A 305 -1.90 30.44 -0.58
C THR A 305 -2.96 29.79 0.30
N ARG A 306 -2.63 28.65 0.88
CA ARG A 306 -3.43 27.88 1.85
C ARG A 306 -2.69 27.73 3.16
N TYR A 307 -3.40 27.34 4.20
CA TYR A 307 -2.80 27.04 5.49
C TYR A 307 -3.31 25.70 6.02
N PHE A 308 -2.36 24.84 6.38
CA PHE A 308 -2.64 23.54 7.01
C PHE A 308 -2.34 23.65 8.51
N LYS A 309 -3.37 23.45 9.33
CA LYS A 309 -3.34 23.63 10.78
C LYS A 309 -2.45 22.59 11.47
N THR A 310 -2.28 22.71 12.77
CA THR A 310 -1.46 21.77 13.57
C THR A 310 -2.01 20.33 13.58
N ASP A 311 -3.32 20.16 13.32
CA ASP A 311 -3.93 18.84 13.14
C ASP A 311 -3.77 18.31 11.68
N GLY A 312 -3.16 19.13 10.80
CA GLY A 312 -2.96 18.84 9.38
C GLY A 312 -4.12 19.26 8.48
N SER A 313 -5.27 19.62 9.02
CA SER A 313 -6.43 20.02 8.21
C SER A 313 -6.25 21.41 7.61
N MET A 314 -6.70 21.56 6.37
CA MET A 314 -6.72 22.86 5.66
C MET A 314 -7.67 23.83 6.35
N ALA A 315 -7.23 25.06 6.61
CA ALA A 315 -8.11 26.16 7.02
C ALA A 315 -9.05 26.52 5.88
N ALA A 316 -10.36 26.58 6.15
CA ALA A 316 -11.37 26.91 5.15
C ALA A 316 -12.58 27.58 5.79
N ASN A 317 -13.07 28.65 5.16
CA ASN A 317 -14.21 29.46 5.61
C ASN A 317 -14.05 29.94 7.08
N GLU A 318 -12.86 30.37 7.44
CA GLU A 318 -12.54 30.77 8.82
C GLU A 318 -11.53 31.91 8.88
N LEU A 319 -11.68 32.75 9.90
CA LEU A 319 -10.62 33.63 10.37
C LEU A 319 -9.72 32.84 11.31
N LEU A 320 -8.42 32.87 11.07
CA LEU A 320 -7.45 32.14 11.85
C LEU A 320 -6.28 33.03 12.24
N THR A 321 -5.92 33.04 13.52
CA THR A 321 -4.70 33.69 14.00
C THR A 321 -3.51 32.77 13.81
N VAL A 322 -2.55 33.22 12.98
CA VAL A 322 -1.31 32.49 12.72
C VAL A 322 -0.16 33.38 13.15
N GLY A 323 0.54 33.01 14.21
CA GLY A 323 1.52 33.87 14.85
C GLY A 323 0.83 35.09 15.47
N THR A 324 1.19 36.30 15.02
CA THR A 324 0.59 37.56 15.44
C THR A 324 -0.45 38.08 14.45
N ASN A 325 -0.64 37.45 13.31
CA ASN A 325 -1.51 37.90 12.23
C ASN A 325 -2.85 37.16 12.22
N THR A 326 -3.93 37.85 11.90
CA THR A 326 -5.21 37.24 11.59
C THR A 326 -5.37 37.16 10.08
N ASN A 327 -5.61 35.93 9.58
CA ASN A 327 -5.83 35.66 8.17
C ASN A 327 -7.24 35.14 7.97
N TYR A 328 -7.81 35.31 6.79
CA TYR A 328 -9.05 34.65 6.38
C TYR A 328 -8.79 33.69 5.23
N PHE A 329 -9.32 32.51 5.35
CA PHE A 329 -9.30 31.49 4.31
C PHE A 329 -10.72 31.25 3.82
N ASN A 330 -10.94 31.41 2.52
CA ASN A 330 -12.27 31.25 1.93
C ASN A 330 -12.73 29.79 1.92
N THR A 331 -13.90 29.49 1.37
CA THR A 331 -14.47 28.14 1.31
C THR A 331 -13.57 27.13 0.58
N ASN A 332 -12.73 27.60 -0.33
CA ASN A 332 -11.75 26.76 -1.04
C ASN A 332 -10.37 26.72 -0.34
N GLY A 333 -10.27 27.26 0.86
CA GLY A 333 -9.04 27.35 1.63
C GLY A 333 -8.03 28.38 1.13
N VAL A 334 -8.41 29.24 0.19
CA VAL A 334 -7.50 30.27 -0.34
C VAL A 334 -7.48 31.48 0.60
N MET A 335 -6.26 31.92 0.96
CA MET A 335 -6.02 33.07 1.81
C MET A 335 -6.48 34.36 1.12
N ALA A 336 -7.27 35.15 1.81
CA ALA A 336 -7.75 36.42 1.32
C ALA A 336 -6.66 37.49 1.31
N THR A 337 -6.71 38.35 0.31
CA THR A 337 -5.93 39.60 0.19
C THR A 337 -6.84 40.72 -0.29
N GLY A 338 -6.53 41.95 0.06
CA GLY A 338 -7.36 43.12 -0.31
C GLY A 338 -8.66 43.20 0.47
N LEU A 339 -9.63 43.97 -0.07
CA LEU A 339 -10.96 44.12 0.50
C LEU A 339 -11.75 42.84 0.36
N THR A 340 -12.21 42.28 1.45
CA THR A 340 -12.89 40.97 1.49
C THR A 340 -14.16 41.07 2.32
N ASN A 341 -15.30 40.67 1.76
CA ASN A 341 -16.57 40.62 2.48
C ASN A 341 -16.72 39.22 3.11
N ILE A 342 -16.97 39.19 4.41
CA ILE A 342 -17.15 37.97 5.21
C ILE A 342 -18.46 38.12 5.99
N GLY A 343 -19.48 37.40 5.59
CA GLY A 343 -20.78 37.42 6.29
C GLY A 343 -21.45 38.79 6.33
N GLY A 344 -21.26 39.65 5.30
CA GLY A 344 -21.84 40.96 5.22
C GLY A 344 -20.96 42.10 5.80
N VAL A 345 -19.81 41.74 6.41
CA VAL A 345 -18.81 42.69 6.94
C VAL A 345 -17.58 42.69 6.04
N THR A 346 -17.10 43.88 5.68
CA THR A 346 -15.88 44.04 4.88
C THR A 346 -14.68 44.22 5.77
N TYR A 347 -13.62 43.44 5.47
CA TYR A 347 -12.31 43.51 6.10
C TYR A 347 -11.24 43.81 5.03
N LEU A 348 -10.09 44.29 5.50
CA LEU A 348 -8.93 44.48 4.64
C LEU A 348 -7.81 43.54 5.03
N PHE A 349 -7.27 42.81 4.05
CA PHE A 349 -6.09 41.96 4.23
C PHE A 349 -4.94 42.49 3.35
N GLY A 350 -3.75 42.53 3.91
CA GLY A 350 -2.54 42.91 3.19
C GLY A 350 -2.18 41.91 2.08
N ALA A 351 -1.16 42.24 1.29
CA ALA A 351 -0.63 41.32 0.28
C ALA A 351 -0.06 40.04 0.89
N ASP A 352 0.36 40.07 2.16
CA ASP A 352 0.79 38.94 2.97
C ASP A 352 -0.37 38.19 3.64
N GLY A 353 -1.61 38.62 3.39
CA GLY A 353 -2.82 38.04 3.98
C GLY A 353 -3.13 38.50 5.40
N ALA A 354 -2.32 39.35 6.01
CA ALA A 354 -2.56 39.81 7.38
C ALA A 354 -3.70 40.85 7.40
N MET A 355 -4.66 40.71 8.32
CA MET A 355 -5.73 41.66 8.55
C MET A 355 -5.16 43.04 8.88
N GLN A 356 -5.67 44.09 8.22
CA GLN A 356 -5.23 45.44 8.37
C GLN A 356 -6.26 46.25 9.17
N TYR A 357 -5.77 47.27 9.87
CA TYR A 357 -6.55 48.15 10.76
C TYR A 357 -6.23 49.63 10.46
N GLY A 358 -7.13 50.49 10.84
CA GLY A 358 -6.94 51.92 10.66
C GLY A 358 -7.32 52.43 9.27
N TRP A 359 -6.67 53.53 8.84
CA TRP A 359 -6.98 54.18 7.59
C TRP A 359 -6.47 53.44 6.37
N TYR A 360 -7.32 53.34 5.37
CA TYR A 360 -7.01 52.84 4.03
C TYR A 360 -7.53 53.81 2.99
N THR A 361 -6.72 54.13 1.99
CA THR A 361 -7.09 55.04 0.91
C THR A 361 -6.88 54.40 -0.45
N ASP A 362 -7.89 54.43 -1.30
CA ASP A 362 -7.80 54.05 -2.70
C ASP A 362 -8.35 55.14 -3.63
N ALA A 363 -8.50 54.86 -4.92
CA ALA A 363 -9.02 55.81 -5.91
C ALA A 363 -10.46 56.29 -5.61
N SER A 364 -11.21 55.54 -4.80
CA SER A 364 -12.59 55.87 -4.42
C SER A 364 -12.66 56.75 -3.19
N GLY A 365 -11.60 56.85 -2.39
CA GLY A 365 -11.55 57.64 -1.18
C GLY A 365 -10.98 56.88 0.03
N MET A 366 -11.23 57.47 1.21
CA MET A 366 -10.71 56.93 2.50
C MET A 366 -11.75 56.05 3.17
N ARG A 367 -11.26 54.94 3.75
CA ARG A 367 -12.03 54.02 4.61
C ARG A 367 -11.29 53.80 5.94
N TYR A 368 -12.03 53.38 6.94
CA TYR A 368 -11.45 53.09 8.25
C TYR A 368 -11.82 51.69 8.72
N PHE A 369 -10.80 50.91 9.06
CA PHE A 369 -10.96 49.57 9.62
C PHE A 369 -10.75 49.66 11.12
N GLN A 370 -11.77 49.25 11.87
CA GLN A 370 -11.81 49.36 13.34
C GLN A 370 -10.85 48.35 14.01
N THR A 371 -10.74 48.40 15.31
CA THR A 371 -9.83 47.50 16.07
C THR A 371 -10.20 46.02 15.99
N ASN A 372 -11.45 45.71 15.64
CA ASN A 372 -11.90 44.34 15.32
C ASN A 372 -11.71 43.96 13.84
N GLY A 373 -11.12 44.84 13.05
CA GLY A 373 -10.89 44.65 11.61
C GLY A 373 -12.08 45.03 10.71
N ALA A 374 -13.27 45.25 11.27
CA ALA A 374 -14.45 45.56 10.49
C ALA A 374 -14.38 46.97 9.88
N MET A 375 -14.71 47.13 8.59
CA MET A 375 -14.85 48.42 7.93
C MET A 375 -16.00 49.23 8.59
N ALA A 376 -15.75 50.48 8.93
CA ALA A 376 -16.78 51.40 9.38
C ALA A 376 -17.74 51.70 8.22
N VAL A 377 -19.04 51.46 8.39
CA VAL A 377 -20.11 51.74 7.41
C VAL A 377 -21.34 52.27 8.13
N ASN A 378 -22.07 53.19 7.48
CA ASN A 378 -23.31 53.79 8.00
C ASN A 378 -23.19 54.23 9.47
N THR A 379 -22.05 54.84 9.84
CA THR A 379 -21.75 55.20 11.22
C THR A 379 -20.95 56.48 11.28
N THR A 380 -20.92 57.08 12.48
CA THR A 380 -20.09 58.23 12.79
C THR A 380 -19.08 57.85 13.86
N LEU A 381 -17.80 58.11 13.60
CA LEU A 381 -16.72 57.78 14.54
C LEU A 381 -15.78 58.99 14.70
N ALA A 382 -15.25 59.17 15.91
CA ALA A 382 -14.14 60.09 16.16
C ALA A 382 -12.82 59.27 16.03
N VAL A 383 -11.97 59.68 15.09
CA VAL A 383 -10.67 59.07 14.85
C VAL A 383 -9.60 60.16 14.90
N GLY A 384 -8.64 60.05 15.80
CA GLY A 384 -7.56 61.03 15.97
C GLY A 384 -8.07 62.45 16.32
N GLY A 385 -9.19 62.58 17.04
CA GLY A 385 -9.78 63.85 17.44
C GLY A 385 -10.64 64.52 16.36
N VAL A 386 -10.79 63.88 15.17
CA VAL A 386 -11.68 64.36 14.10
C VAL A 386 -12.87 63.43 13.97
N THR A 387 -14.07 63.97 13.86
CA THR A 387 -15.29 63.20 13.63
C THR A 387 -15.47 62.95 12.14
N TYR A 388 -15.73 61.69 11.77
CA TYR A 388 -16.01 61.26 10.40
C TYR A 388 -17.38 60.58 10.30
N VAL A 389 -18.08 60.85 9.21
CA VAL A 389 -19.27 60.11 8.81
C VAL A 389 -18.85 59.14 7.74
N PHE A 390 -19.23 57.85 7.92
CA PHE A 390 -18.98 56.78 6.93
C PHE A 390 -20.28 56.40 6.25
N ASP A 391 -20.27 56.39 4.94
CA ASP A 391 -21.44 56.02 4.14
C ASP A 391 -21.63 54.46 4.08
N ALA A 392 -22.60 54.02 3.29
CA ALA A 392 -22.87 52.60 3.10
C ALA A 392 -21.70 51.82 2.42
N ASN A 393 -20.84 52.54 1.69
CA ASN A 393 -19.65 51.98 1.04
C ASN A 393 -18.37 52.13 1.91
N GLY A 394 -18.53 52.65 3.12
CA GLY A 394 -17.42 52.90 4.05
C GLY A 394 -16.59 54.14 3.70
N LEU A 395 -17.02 54.97 2.80
CA LEU A 395 -16.30 56.18 2.44
C LEU A 395 -16.46 57.24 3.56
N ALA A 396 -15.32 57.75 4.03
CA ALA A 396 -15.25 58.71 5.11
C ALA A 396 -15.36 60.17 4.63
N THR A 397 -16.20 60.94 5.29
CA THR A 397 -16.26 62.40 5.14
C THR A 397 -16.01 63.04 6.50
N ALA A 398 -15.02 63.91 6.61
CA ALA A 398 -14.79 64.66 7.84
C ALA A 398 -15.91 65.61 8.14
N VAL A 399 -16.38 65.59 9.37
CA VAL A 399 -17.33 66.58 9.83
C VAL A 399 -16.54 67.85 10.14
N PRO A 400 -16.87 68.98 9.47
CA PRO A 400 -16.17 70.22 9.75
C PRO A 400 -16.31 70.64 11.22
N VAL A 401 -15.22 71.01 11.85
CA VAL A 401 -15.29 71.61 13.18
C VAL A 401 -15.86 73.01 13.00
N ILE A 402 -17.11 73.14 13.38
CA ILE A 402 -17.76 74.43 13.36
C ILE A 402 -17.25 75.17 14.59
N ASN A 403 -16.45 76.25 14.37
CA ASN A 403 -16.03 77.14 15.44
C ASN A 403 -16.67 78.56 15.19
N PRO A 404 -17.88 78.81 15.72
CA PRO A 404 -18.54 80.03 15.53
C PRO A 404 -17.76 81.29 16.04
N ALA A 405 -16.76 81.01 16.89
CA ALA A 405 -15.91 82.10 17.42
C ALA A 405 -14.99 82.77 16.40
N THR A 406 -14.74 82.07 15.27
CA THR A 406 -13.97 82.61 14.14
C THR A 406 -14.84 83.19 13.03
N TRP A 407 -16.17 83.23 13.20
CA TRP A 407 -17.11 83.69 12.19
C TRP A 407 -17.38 85.12 12.31
N VAL A 408 -17.28 85.80 11.21
CA VAL A 408 -17.68 87.26 11.08
C VAL A 408 -18.71 87.33 10.00
N THR A 409 -19.88 87.89 10.36
CA THR A 409 -20.98 88.17 9.41
C THR A 409 -20.92 89.62 8.98
N ASP A 410 -20.85 89.83 7.69
CA ASP A 410 -20.96 91.20 7.11
C ASP A 410 -22.40 91.68 7.27
N PRO A 411 -22.62 92.74 7.99
CA PRO A 411 -23.98 93.28 8.24
C PRO A 411 -24.66 93.82 7.00
N ALA A 412 -23.92 94.16 5.96
CA ALA A 412 -24.46 94.68 4.73
C ALA A 412 -24.95 93.59 3.76
N THR A 413 -24.30 92.50 3.72
CA THR A 413 -24.58 91.41 2.77
C THR A 413 -25.18 90.13 3.46
N GLY A 414 -25.07 90.04 4.76
CA GLY A 414 -25.47 88.84 5.50
C GLY A 414 -24.55 87.64 5.30
N VAL A 415 -23.43 87.80 4.59
CA VAL A 415 -22.47 86.74 4.32
C VAL A 415 -21.60 86.53 5.56
N THR A 416 -21.48 85.34 6.01
CA THR A 416 -20.59 84.90 7.12
C THR A 416 -19.30 84.26 6.57
N ILE A 417 -18.16 84.81 7.02
CA ILE A 417 -16.84 84.24 6.67
C ILE A 417 -16.19 83.70 7.92
N ASP A 418 -15.62 82.48 7.81
CA ASP A 418 -14.72 81.95 8.81
C ASP A 418 -13.34 82.60 8.63
N THR A 419 -12.93 83.38 9.57
CA THR A 419 -11.68 84.14 9.48
C THR A 419 -10.43 83.23 9.67
N ALA A 420 -10.59 82.03 10.17
CA ALA A 420 -9.49 81.05 10.31
C ALA A 420 -9.15 80.39 8.96
N THR A 421 -10.15 80.25 8.07
CA THR A 421 -9.99 79.54 6.79
C THR A 421 -10.17 80.44 5.58
N GLY A 422 -10.79 81.59 5.76
CA GLY A 422 -11.20 82.52 4.69
C GLY A 422 -12.42 82.06 3.87
N ALA A 423 -13.06 80.97 4.28
CA ALA A 423 -14.17 80.36 3.56
C ALA A 423 -15.50 81.01 3.96
N VAL A 424 -16.43 81.06 2.97
CA VAL A 424 -17.83 81.52 3.23
C VAL A 424 -18.52 80.37 3.99
N VAL A 425 -19.11 80.69 5.14
CA VAL A 425 -19.91 79.72 5.93
C VAL A 425 -21.33 79.74 5.37
N PRO A 426 -21.86 78.58 4.94
CA PRO A 426 -23.23 78.44 4.44
C PRO A 426 -24.27 78.95 5.48
N ALA A 427 -25.29 79.60 5.07
CA ALA A 427 -26.33 80.19 5.94
C ALA A 427 -27.02 79.13 6.81
N GLU A 428 -27.21 77.92 6.27
CA GLU A 428 -27.75 76.74 6.99
C GLU A 428 -26.82 76.25 8.14
N THR A 429 -25.49 76.33 7.94
CA THR A 429 -24.47 75.97 8.96
C THR A 429 -24.46 77.02 10.07
N VAL A 430 -24.60 78.30 9.73
CA VAL A 430 -24.72 79.40 10.72
C VAL A 430 -25.99 79.24 11.54
N ALA A 431 -27.13 78.92 10.90
CA ALA A 431 -28.40 78.65 11.58
C ALA A 431 -28.35 77.44 12.50
N ALA A 432 -27.71 76.36 12.06
CA ALA A 432 -27.52 75.09 12.88
C ALA A 432 -26.66 75.35 14.13
N ALA A 433 -25.58 76.12 14.00
CA ALA A 433 -24.74 76.55 15.11
C ALA A 433 -25.46 77.40 16.12
N ALA A 434 -26.30 78.37 15.63
CA ALA A 434 -27.12 79.23 16.50
C ALA A 434 -28.18 78.37 17.26
N ALA A 435 -28.82 77.39 16.61
CA ALA A 435 -29.79 76.52 17.24
C ALA A 435 -29.14 75.60 18.32
N ALA A 436 -27.94 75.08 18.07
CA ALA A 436 -27.19 74.29 19.01
C ALA A 436 -26.76 75.09 20.25
N ALA A 437 -26.40 76.37 20.09
CA ALA A 437 -26.06 77.25 21.19
C ALA A 437 -27.26 77.59 22.11
N ILE A 438 -28.48 77.61 21.54
CA ILE A 438 -29.74 77.84 22.30
C ILE A 438 -30.11 76.60 23.11
N ALA A 439 -29.85 75.39 22.60
CA ALA A 439 -30.15 74.12 23.28
C ALA A 439 -29.23 73.79 24.49
N GLN A 440 -28.10 74.51 24.64
CA GLN A 440 -27.13 74.37 25.73
C GLN A 440 -27.37 75.40 26.86
N LYS A 441 -28.38 76.23 26.80
CA LYS A 441 -28.84 77.19 27.85
C LYS A 441 -30.12 76.62 28.47
#